data_4f89bb221e3d08a2a35c6e225ae30247
#
_entry.id   4f89bb221e3d08a2a35c6e225ae30247
#
_cell.length_a   1.000
_cell.length_b   1.000
_cell.length_c   1.000
_cell.angle_alpha   90.00
_cell.angle_beta   90.00
_cell.angle_gamma   90.00
#
_symmetry.space_group_name_H-M   'P 1'
#
loop_
_entity.id
_entity.type
_entity.pdbx_description
1 polymer ?
#
loop_
_entity_poly.entity_id
_entity_poly.type
_entity_poly.pdbx_seq_one_letter_code
_entity_poly.pdbx_strand_id
1 'polypeptide(L)'
;YIVLTADIDLAGRKWVPAGNAGAHCFSGIFDGQNHKILGLRIGTEKTPADYVAAGLFAYADGAIIRNVAIENAQINIKRTDSVRIYAGVMDKSETGAGALITNCAVSGTVSASSKDWSTVGGIVGQSYDSVILNCSAHVDLTTVSVSGSALAGGIVGLDGFSILANSYAMGSIYA
;
A
#
# COMPACT_ATOMS: atom_id res chain seq x y z
N TYR A 1 11.93 -15.20 -5.86
CA TYR A 1 11.69 -14.44 -7.07
C TYR A 1 10.34 -14.82 -7.65
N ILE A 2 9.45 -13.83 -7.78
CA ILE A 2 8.10 -13.98 -8.33
C ILE A 2 8.01 -13.15 -9.59
N VAL A 3 7.47 -13.71 -10.67
CA VAL A 3 7.32 -13.05 -11.97
C VAL A 3 5.88 -13.21 -12.43
N LEU A 4 5.25 -12.14 -12.89
CA LEU A 4 4.00 -12.25 -13.62
C LEU A 4 4.30 -12.60 -15.09
N THR A 5 3.56 -13.53 -15.64
CA THR A 5 3.66 -13.93 -17.04
C THR A 5 2.42 -13.55 -17.85
N ALA A 6 1.41 -12.98 -17.20
CA ALA A 6 0.18 -12.45 -17.77
C ALA A 6 -0.49 -11.48 -16.78
N ASP A 7 -1.44 -10.72 -17.25
CA ASP A 7 -2.31 -9.92 -16.41
C ASP A 7 -3.16 -10.81 -15.51
N ILE A 8 -3.38 -10.37 -14.26
CA ILE A 8 -4.17 -11.08 -13.27
C ILE A 8 -5.44 -10.27 -12.99
N ASP A 9 -6.60 -10.82 -13.30
CA ASP A 9 -7.88 -10.27 -12.86
C ASP A 9 -8.34 -10.98 -11.59
N LEU A 10 -8.33 -10.25 -10.48
CA LEU A 10 -8.83 -10.76 -9.19
C LEU A 10 -10.36 -10.76 -9.13
N ALA A 11 -11.04 -10.19 -10.13
CA ALA A 11 -12.50 -10.14 -10.23
C ALA A 11 -13.19 -9.64 -8.95
N GLY A 12 -12.55 -8.70 -8.25
CA GLY A 12 -13.02 -8.19 -6.96
C GLY A 12 -13.07 -9.23 -5.83
N ARG A 13 -12.37 -10.35 -5.97
CA ARG A 13 -12.22 -11.33 -4.87
C ARG A 13 -11.48 -10.70 -3.71
N LYS A 14 -11.86 -11.10 -2.49
CA LYS A 14 -11.19 -10.65 -1.28
C LYS A 14 -9.71 -11.07 -1.33
N TRP A 15 -8.84 -10.09 -1.26
CA TRP A 15 -7.40 -10.31 -1.12
C TRP A 15 -7.00 -10.33 0.35
N VAL A 16 -6.12 -11.24 0.69
CA VAL A 16 -5.41 -11.25 1.97
C VAL A 16 -4.01 -10.69 1.71
N PRO A 17 -3.63 -9.58 2.34
CA PRO A 17 -2.30 -8.99 2.14
C PRO A 17 -1.17 -9.99 2.33
N ALA A 18 -0.22 -10.03 1.42
CA ALA A 18 0.93 -10.91 1.55
C ALA A 18 1.95 -10.31 2.53
N GLY A 19 2.56 -11.18 3.34
CA GLY A 19 3.52 -10.76 4.38
C GLY A 19 2.84 -10.33 5.68
N ASN A 20 3.55 -10.48 6.78
CA ASN A 20 3.17 -10.04 8.13
C ASN A 20 4.35 -9.32 8.77
N ALA A 21 4.10 -8.63 9.89
CA ALA A 21 5.17 -8.01 10.67
C ALA A 21 6.23 -9.01 11.15
N GLY A 22 7.44 -8.54 11.34
CA GLY A 22 8.56 -9.34 11.83
C GLY A 22 9.11 -10.32 10.78
N ALA A 23 9.38 -11.55 11.16
CA ALA A 23 10.08 -12.54 10.32
C ALA A 23 9.31 -13.01 9.07
N HIS A 24 8.08 -12.55 8.87
CA HIS A 24 7.22 -12.98 7.77
C HIS A 24 6.97 -11.86 6.73
N CYS A 25 7.79 -10.82 6.71
CA CYS A 25 7.75 -9.79 5.68
C CYS A 25 8.07 -10.38 4.30
N PHE A 26 7.52 -9.79 3.26
CA PHE A 26 7.98 -10.08 1.91
C PHE A 26 9.38 -9.46 1.71
N SER A 27 10.38 -10.29 1.46
CA SER A 27 11.79 -9.87 1.28
C SER A 27 12.37 -10.30 -0.07
N GLY A 28 11.51 -10.76 -0.97
CA GLY A 28 11.90 -11.25 -2.28
C GLY A 28 11.84 -10.20 -3.38
N ILE A 29 11.98 -10.66 -4.61
CA ILE A 29 11.77 -9.85 -5.81
C ILE A 29 10.41 -10.21 -6.40
N PHE A 30 9.57 -9.20 -6.59
CA PHE A 30 8.33 -9.29 -7.34
C PHE A 30 8.47 -8.44 -8.61
N ASP A 31 8.46 -9.08 -9.76
CA ASP A 31 8.57 -8.44 -11.07
C ASP A 31 7.28 -8.66 -11.86
N GLY A 32 6.54 -7.60 -12.04
CA GLY A 32 5.30 -7.63 -12.82
C GLY A 32 5.50 -7.75 -14.33
N GLN A 33 6.71 -7.56 -14.85
CA GLN A 33 7.02 -7.56 -16.28
C GLN A 33 6.08 -6.67 -17.13
N ASN A 34 5.63 -5.56 -16.56
CA ASN A 34 4.64 -4.63 -17.11
C ASN A 34 3.22 -5.22 -17.25
N HIS A 35 2.95 -6.36 -16.62
CA HIS A 35 1.60 -6.88 -16.47
C HIS A 35 0.82 -6.14 -15.39
N LYS A 36 -0.50 -6.37 -15.41
CA LYS A 36 -1.45 -5.72 -14.53
C LYS A 36 -2.05 -6.70 -13.52
N ILE A 37 -2.38 -6.17 -12.35
CA ILE A 37 -3.25 -6.81 -11.36
C ILE A 37 -4.51 -5.95 -11.28
N LEU A 38 -5.65 -6.53 -11.64
CA LEU A 38 -6.93 -5.82 -11.72
C LEU A 38 -7.82 -6.16 -10.52
N GLY A 39 -8.48 -5.16 -9.96
CA GLY A 39 -9.54 -5.36 -8.98
C GLY A 39 -9.05 -5.90 -7.63
N LEU A 40 -7.88 -5.49 -7.17
CA LEU A 40 -7.40 -5.79 -5.81
C LEU A 40 -8.39 -5.25 -4.78
N ARG A 41 -8.99 -6.16 -3.94
CA ARG A 41 -9.98 -5.75 -2.96
C ARG A 41 -9.67 -6.24 -1.55
N ILE A 42 -9.56 -5.30 -0.60
CA ILE A 42 -9.34 -5.55 0.82
C ILE A 42 -10.41 -4.81 1.61
N GLY A 43 -11.40 -5.54 2.13
CA GLY A 43 -12.57 -4.93 2.76
C GLY A 43 -13.47 -4.16 1.80
N THR A 44 -14.53 -3.59 2.34
CA THR A 44 -15.45 -2.68 1.65
C THR A 44 -15.91 -1.60 2.63
N GLU A 45 -16.57 -0.57 2.15
CA GLU A 45 -17.17 0.46 3.02
C GLU A 45 -18.14 -0.14 4.05
N LYS A 46 -18.96 -1.11 3.63
CA LYS A 46 -19.91 -1.79 4.53
C LYS A 46 -19.27 -2.80 5.45
N THR A 47 -18.21 -3.45 5.01
CA THR A 47 -17.48 -4.48 5.74
C THR A 47 -15.97 -4.22 5.64
N PRO A 48 -15.45 -3.20 6.34
CA PRO A 48 -14.02 -2.91 6.34
C PRO A 48 -13.22 -4.10 6.87
N ALA A 49 -12.02 -4.29 6.37
CA ALA A 49 -11.15 -5.33 6.87
C ALA A 49 -10.41 -4.87 8.14
N ASP A 50 -10.15 -5.80 9.04
CA ASP A 50 -9.46 -5.56 10.30
C ASP A 50 -7.97 -5.92 10.18
N TYR A 51 -7.22 -5.11 9.45
CA TYR A 51 -5.78 -5.26 9.28
C TYR A 51 -5.01 -4.07 9.87
N VAL A 52 -3.81 -4.33 10.39
CA VAL A 52 -2.85 -3.28 10.79
C VAL A 52 -2.20 -2.67 9.55
N ALA A 53 -1.86 -3.49 8.57
CA ALA A 53 -1.31 -3.06 7.29
C ALA A 53 -2.07 -3.73 6.14
N ALA A 54 -2.36 -2.99 5.09
CA ALA A 54 -3.14 -3.47 3.97
C ALA A 54 -2.63 -2.96 2.62
N GLY A 55 -2.45 -3.89 1.70
CA GLY A 55 -1.99 -3.68 0.34
C GLY A 55 -1.88 -5.00 -0.41
N LEU A 56 -1.29 -4.99 -1.58
CA LEU A 56 -0.85 -6.23 -2.24
C LEU A 56 0.10 -6.99 -1.30
N PHE A 57 1.04 -6.26 -0.72
CA PHE A 57 1.88 -6.71 0.40
C PHE A 57 1.50 -5.91 1.64
N ALA A 58 1.38 -6.56 2.80
CA ALA A 58 1.18 -5.89 4.09
C ALA A 58 2.51 -5.33 4.64
N TYR A 59 3.58 -6.10 4.47
CA TYR A 59 4.92 -5.74 4.90
C TYR A 59 5.95 -6.19 3.88
N ALA A 60 6.80 -5.25 3.44
CA ALA A 60 7.93 -5.50 2.55
C ALA A 60 9.20 -4.97 3.21
N ASP A 61 10.21 -5.81 3.37
CA ASP A 61 11.48 -5.47 3.99
C ASP A 61 12.62 -6.09 3.20
N GLY A 62 13.54 -5.28 2.69
CA GLY A 62 14.57 -5.71 1.74
C GLY A 62 14.02 -6.18 0.39
N ALA A 63 12.77 -5.90 0.09
CA ALA A 63 12.09 -6.36 -1.11
C ALA A 63 12.41 -5.51 -2.33
N ILE A 64 12.28 -6.10 -3.51
CA ILE A 64 12.25 -5.38 -4.79
C ILE A 64 10.88 -5.63 -5.44
N ILE A 65 10.10 -4.57 -5.62
CA ILE A 65 8.81 -4.60 -6.28
C ILE A 65 8.88 -3.70 -7.50
N ARG A 66 8.65 -4.26 -8.69
CA ARG A 66 8.87 -3.51 -9.92
C ARG A 66 7.96 -3.89 -11.08
N ASN A 67 7.83 -2.96 -12.02
CA ASN A 67 7.21 -3.19 -13.33
C ASN A 67 5.79 -3.78 -13.22
N VAL A 68 4.95 -3.25 -12.34
CA VAL A 68 3.57 -3.72 -12.16
C VAL A 68 2.60 -2.55 -12.11
N ALA A 69 1.48 -2.71 -12.79
CA ALA A 69 0.34 -1.83 -12.61
C ALA A 69 -0.76 -2.50 -11.77
N ILE A 70 -1.29 -1.81 -10.77
CA ILE A 70 -2.43 -2.27 -10.00
C ILE A 70 -3.59 -1.34 -10.30
N GLU A 71 -4.60 -1.86 -10.98
CA GLU A 71 -5.72 -1.05 -11.45
C GLU A 71 -7.02 -1.39 -10.71
N ASN A 72 -7.81 -0.35 -10.44
CA ASN A 72 -9.09 -0.47 -9.73
C ASN A 72 -8.94 -1.12 -8.34
N ALA A 73 -7.88 -0.77 -7.62
CA ALA A 73 -7.71 -1.20 -6.24
C ALA A 73 -8.80 -0.60 -5.34
N GLN A 74 -9.30 -1.40 -4.41
CA GLN A 74 -10.25 -0.98 -3.39
C GLN A 74 -9.79 -1.49 -2.04
N ILE A 75 -9.22 -0.61 -1.24
CA ILE A 75 -8.74 -0.94 0.10
C ILE A 75 -9.56 -0.16 1.11
N ASN A 76 -10.19 -0.86 2.04
CA ASN A 76 -10.94 -0.27 3.13
C ASN A 76 -10.67 -1.02 4.42
N ILE A 77 -9.95 -0.38 5.34
CA ILE A 77 -9.61 -0.96 6.64
C ILE A 77 -10.12 -0.12 7.80
N LYS A 78 -10.51 -0.80 8.86
CA LYS A 78 -10.98 -0.13 10.08
C LYS A 78 -10.57 -0.91 11.31
N ARG A 79 -10.02 -0.19 12.28
CA ARG A 79 -9.72 -0.73 13.62
C ARG A 79 -10.31 0.16 14.71
N THR A 80 -10.73 -0.48 15.79
CA THR A 80 -11.34 0.19 16.95
C THR A 80 -10.45 0.16 18.18
N ASP A 81 -9.36 -0.57 18.14
CA ASP A 81 -8.33 -0.58 19.18
C ASP A 81 -7.30 0.55 18.98
N SER A 82 -6.45 0.76 19.96
CA SER A 82 -5.41 1.81 19.95
C SER A 82 -4.14 1.34 19.22
N VAL A 83 -4.29 0.77 18.04
CA VAL A 83 -3.20 0.32 17.18
C VAL A 83 -3.10 1.24 15.97
N ARG A 84 -1.88 1.59 15.60
CA ARG A 84 -1.61 2.33 14.36
C ARG A 84 -1.93 1.46 13.16
N ILE A 85 -2.58 2.04 12.16
CA ILE A 85 -2.88 1.34 10.91
C ILE A 85 -2.29 2.05 9.71
N TYR A 86 -1.95 1.26 8.72
CA TYR A 86 -1.30 1.71 7.50
C TYR A 86 -1.98 1.09 6.30
N ALA A 87 -2.24 1.88 5.27
CA ALA A 87 -2.78 1.38 4.03
C ALA A 87 -2.14 2.05 2.83
N GLY A 88 -1.76 1.23 1.89
CA GLY A 88 -1.23 1.62 0.60
C GLY A 88 -1.36 0.42 -0.32
N VAL A 89 -1.20 0.59 -1.60
CA VAL A 89 -1.36 -0.55 -2.50
C VAL A 89 -0.18 -1.50 -2.42
N MET A 90 0.99 -0.99 -2.00
CA MET A 90 2.18 -1.77 -1.66
C MET A 90 2.67 -1.21 -0.33
N ASP A 91 2.49 -1.92 0.79
CA ASP A 91 2.70 -1.32 2.09
C ASP A 91 3.96 -1.78 2.80
N LYS A 92 4.49 -0.90 3.60
CA LYS A 92 5.36 -0.88 4.77
C LYS A 92 6.72 -1.60 4.72
N SER A 93 7.76 -0.78 4.88
CA SER A 93 9.04 -1.18 5.50
C SER A 93 9.04 -0.73 6.96
N GLU A 94 9.15 -1.64 7.93
CA GLU A 94 9.09 -1.29 9.35
C GLU A 94 10.44 -1.03 10.01
N THR A 95 11.42 -1.83 9.71
CA THR A 95 12.78 -1.71 10.28
C THR A 95 13.71 -2.63 9.52
N GLY A 96 14.72 -2.12 8.87
CA GLY A 96 15.71 -2.99 8.27
C GLY A 96 16.25 -2.46 6.94
N ALA A 97 16.19 -3.26 5.91
CA ALA A 97 16.89 -2.99 4.66
C ALA A 97 16.16 -2.03 3.70
N GLY A 98 14.96 -1.54 4.09
CA GLY A 98 14.12 -0.78 3.17
C GLY A 98 13.66 -1.59 1.95
N ALA A 99 12.75 -1.06 1.16
CA ALA A 99 12.30 -1.69 -0.08
C ALA A 99 12.67 -0.84 -1.30
N LEU A 100 12.89 -1.49 -2.44
CA LEU A 100 12.99 -0.82 -3.74
C LEU A 100 11.68 -1.01 -4.49
N ILE A 101 10.93 0.08 -4.69
CA ILE A 101 9.69 0.09 -5.47
C ILE A 101 9.94 0.95 -6.71
N THR A 102 9.86 0.36 -7.89
CA THR A 102 10.19 1.09 -9.11
C THR A 102 9.32 0.71 -10.31
N ASN A 103 9.03 1.69 -11.15
CA ASN A 103 8.21 1.52 -12.35
C ASN A 103 6.84 0.89 -12.02
N CYS A 104 6.20 1.35 -10.97
CA CYS A 104 4.89 0.86 -10.54
C CYS A 104 3.81 1.93 -10.73
N ALA A 105 2.64 1.49 -11.15
CA ALA A 105 1.47 2.34 -11.29
C ALA A 105 0.31 1.80 -10.46
N VAL A 106 -0.45 2.69 -9.83
CA VAL A 106 -1.59 2.30 -8.99
C VAL A 106 -2.79 3.19 -9.29
N SER A 107 -3.98 2.60 -9.37
CA SER A 107 -5.23 3.35 -9.41
C SER A 107 -6.31 2.72 -8.53
N GLY A 108 -7.22 3.55 -8.01
CA GLY A 108 -8.35 3.09 -7.21
C GLY A 108 -8.64 3.94 -5.99
N THR A 109 -9.04 3.30 -4.89
CA THR A 109 -9.40 3.95 -3.63
C THR A 109 -8.72 3.27 -2.44
N VAL A 110 -8.22 4.08 -1.51
CA VAL A 110 -7.66 3.59 -0.24
C VAL A 110 -8.30 4.35 0.91
N SER A 111 -8.94 3.63 1.80
CA SER A 111 -9.58 4.19 2.99
C SER A 111 -9.11 3.47 4.24
N ALA A 112 -8.76 4.25 5.26
CA ALA A 112 -8.36 3.73 6.56
C ALA A 112 -9.00 4.54 7.68
N SER A 113 -9.54 3.85 8.70
CA SER A 113 -10.11 4.49 9.88
C SER A 113 -9.65 3.78 11.14
N SER A 114 -9.11 4.54 12.09
CA SER A 114 -8.66 3.98 13.37
C SER A 114 -9.12 4.81 14.56
N LYS A 115 -8.97 4.22 15.74
CA LYS A 115 -9.18 4.96 16.98
C LYS A 115 -8.02 5.93 17.25
N ASP A 116 -6.78 5.53 17.01
CA ASP A 116 -5.58 6.27 17.39
C ASP A 116 -4.87 6.89 16.17
N TRP A 117 -4.20 6.11 15.37
CA TRP A 117 -3.38 6.61 14.29
C TRP A 117 -3.68 5.90 12.97
N SER A 118 -3.97 6.67 11.92
CA SER A 118 -4.30 6.15 10.60
C SER A 118 -3.44 6.83 9.53
N THR A 119 -2.81 6.03 8.67
CA THR A 119 -1.94 6.52 7.61
C THR A 119 -2.30 5.86 6.29
N VAL A 120 -2.49 6.65 5.25
CA VAL A 120 -2.76 6.16 3.90
C VAL A 120 -1.80 6.76 2.88
N GLY A 121 -1.38 5.94 1.92
CA GLY A 121 -0.61 6.37 0.77
C GLY A 121 -1.12 5.75 -0.52
N GLY A 122 -0.93 6.43 -1.63
CA GLY A 122 -1.33 5.88 -2.93
C GLY A 122 -0.52 4.64 -3.31
N ILE A 123 0.77 4.65 -3.05
CA ILE A 123 1.66 3.49 -3.25
C ILE A 123 1.94 2.82 -1.90
N VAL A 124 2.43 3.55 -0.91
CA VAL A 124 2.90 3.03 0.37
C VAL A 124 2.27 3.80 1.53
N GLY A 125 1.65 3.11 2.48
CA GLY A 125 1.13 3.75 3.69
C GLY A 125 2.25 4.29 4.56
N GLN A 126 3.27 3.49 4.84
CA GLN A 126 4.46 3.90 5.58
C GLN A 126 5.74 3.38 4.93
N SER A 127 6.74 4.24 4.83
CA SER A 127 8.05 3.94 4.24
C SER A 127 9.19 4.32 5.17
N TYR A 128 10.19 3.46 5.31
CA TYR A 128 11.46 3.73 5.99
C TYR A 128 12.63 3.22 5.16
N ASP A 129 13.67 4.03 5.03
CA ASP A 129 14.94 3.68 4.35
C ASP A 129 14.73 3.05 2.96
N SER A 130 13.62 3.36 2.32
CA SER A 130 13.21 2.77 1.04
C SER A 130 13.55 3.66 -0.14
N VAL A 131 13.49 3.09 -1.33
CA VAL A 131 13.70 3.81 -2.59
C VAL A 131 12.46 3.62 -3.46
N ILE A 132 11.77 4.72 -3.78
CA ILE A 132 10.56 4.72 -4.61
C ILE A 132 10.83 5.57 -5.84
N LEU A 133 10.90 4.94 -7.00
CA LEU A 133 11.31 5.59 -8.24
C LEU A 133 10.33 5.32 -9.40
N ASN A 134 10.10 6.35 -10.23
CA ASN A 134 9.32 6.22 -11.46
C ASN A 134 7.94 5.61 -11.22
N CYS A 135 7.29 5.99 -10.13
CA CYS A 135 6.00 5.45 -9.74
C CYS A 135 4.89 6.48 -9.95
N SER A 136 3.67 5.98 -10.17
CA SER A 136 2.50 6.84 -10.30
C SER A 136 1.33 6.32 -9.48
N ALA A 137 0.60 7.23 -8.84
CA ALA A 137 -0.63 6.92 -8.13
C ALA A 137 -1.78 7.78 -8.65
N HIS A 138 -2.86 7.15 -9.04
CA HIS A 138 -4.13 7.81 -9.36
C HIS A 138 -5.20 7.26 -8.42
N VAL A 139 -5.16 7.73 -7.16
CA VAL A 139 -5.88 7.11 -6.05
C VAL A 139 -6.62 8.17 -5.24
N ASP A 140 -7.88 7.91 -4.93
CA ASP A 140 -8.62 8.68 -3.95
C ASP A 140 -8.34 8.11 -2.56
N LEU A 141 -7.85 8.97 -1.68
CA LEU A 141 -7.38 8.62 -0.34
C LEU A 141 -8.30 9.19 0.73
N THR A 142 -8.69 8.34 1.68
CA THR A 142 -9.44 8.77 2.86
C THR A 142 -8.81 8.19 4.11
N THR A 143 -8.52 9.04 5.09
CA THR A 143 -8.05 8.57 6.40
C THR A 143 -8.75 9.31 7.52
N VAL A 144 -9.11 8.60 8.57
CA VAL A 144 -9.80 9.15 9.74
C VAL A 144 -9.20 8.57 11.00
N SER A 145 -8.91 9.43 11.98
CA SER A 145 -8.53 9.06 13.33
C SER A 145 -9.45 9.72 14.35
N VAL A 146 -9.83 8.98 15.39
CA VAL A 146 -10.73 9.51 16.43
C VAL A 146 -9.97 10.34 17.47
N SER A 147 -8.79 9.91 17.89
CA SER A 147 -8.05 10.51 19.00
C SER A 147 -6.56 10.77 18.71
N GLY A 148 -6.06 10.32 17.58
CA GLY A 148 -4.67 10.49 17.18
C GLY A 148 -4.53 11.26 15.87
N SER A 149 -3.56 10.87 15.06
CA SER A 149 -3.27 11.52 13.79
C SER A 149 -3.83 10.76 12.60
N ALA A 150 -4.41 11.46 11.66
CA ALA A 150 -4.76 10.98 10.33
C ALA A 150 -3.77 11.57 9.32
N LEU A 151 -3.02 10.73 8.63
CA LEU A 151 -2.00 11.15 7.66
C LEU A 151 -2.31 10.57 6.29
N ALA A 152 -2.21 11.39 5.26
CA ALA A 152 -2.40 10.97 3.88
C ALA A 152 -1.34 11.57 2.96
N GLY A 153 -0.83 10.77 2.04
CA GLY A 153 0.10 11.24 1.02
C GLY A 153 -0.14 10.56 -0.33
N GLY A 154 -0.10 11.33 -1.40
CA GLY A 154 -0.42 10.84 -2.74
C GLY A 154 0.43 9.63 -3.18
N ILE A 155 1.69 9.56 -2.79
CA ILE A 155 2.58 8.42 -3.01
C ILE A 155 2.82 7.69 -1.69
N VAL A 156 3.33 8.37 -0.67
CA VAL A 156 3.68 7.83 0.65
C VAL A 156 2.92 8.59 1.72
N GLY A 157 2.25 7.88 2.62
CA GLY A 157 1.48 8.47 3.71
C GLY A 157 2.36 8.99 4.85
N LEU A 158 3.35 8.22 5.24
CA LEU A 158 4.35 8.57 6.26
C LEU A 158 5.72 8.07 5.80
N ASP A 159 6.68 8.98 5.74
CA ASP A 159 8.03 8.67 5.30
C ASP A 159 9.07 8.88 6.40
N GLY A 160 10.06 8.00 6.46
CA GLY A 160 11.23 8.09 7.29
C GLY A 160 12.49 7.73 6.51
N PHE A 161 13.22 8.77 6.04
CA PHE A 161 14.54 8.62 5.39
C PHE A 161 14.54 7.88 4.05
N SER A 162 13.42 7.85 3.32
CA SER A 162 13.35 7.20 2.01
C SER A 162 13.71 8.18 0.87
N ILE A 163 14.03 7.62 -0.28
CA ILE A 163 14.25 8.39 -1.51
C ILE A 163 13.01 8.26 -2.39
N LEU A 164 12.33 9.37 -2.64
CA LEU A 164 11.21 9.45 -3.58
C LEU A 164 11.62 10.32 -4.77
N ALA A 165 11.70 9.76 -5.96
CA ALA A 165 12.06 10.49 -7.17
C ALA A 165 11.28 10.07 -8.40
N ASN A 166 11.12 11.00 -9.34
CA ASN A 166 10.46 10.78 -10.63
C ASN A 166 9.06 10.14 -10.49
N SER A 167 8.34 10.51 -9.43
CA SER A 167 7.04 9.93 -9.11
C SER A 167 6.00 11.02 -8.97
N TYR A 168 4.75 10.71 -9.31
CA TYR A 168 3.67 11.66 -9.22
C TYR A 168 2.39 11.02 -8.72
N ALA A 169 1.51 11.83 -8.13
CA ALA A 169 0.21 11.40 -7.68
C ALA A 169 -0.90 12.32 -8.21
N MET A 170 -2.06 11.73 -8.48
CA MET A 170 -3.30 12.39 -8.85
C MET A 170 -4.45 11.75 -8.08
N GLY A 171 -5.53 12.48 -7.87
CA GLY A 171 -6.70 12.03 -7.12
C GLY A 171 -7.02 12.96 -5.96
N SER A 172 -8.00 12.61 -5.17
CA SER A 172 -8.45 13.37 -4.01
C SER A 172 -7.84 12.85 -2.71
N ILE A 173 -7.62 13.74 -1.74
CA ILE A 173 -7.14 13.39 -0.41
C ILE A 173 -8.10 13.99 0.62
N TYR A 174 -8.60 13.14 1.51
CA TYR A 174 -9.38 13.51 2.68
C TYR A 174 -8.75 12.90 3.94
N ALA A 175 -8.33 13.77 4.89
CA ALA A 175 -7.68 13.38 6.15
C ALA A 175 -8.28 14.13 7.34
#